data_50dc2cfd3c191b9ed6a7f9370a366c5e
#
_entry.id   50dc2cfd3c191b9ed6a7f9370a366c5e
#
_cell.length_a   1.000
_cell.length_b   1.000
_cell.length_c   1.000
_cell.angle_alpha   90.00
_cell.angle_beta   90.00
_cell.angle_gamma   90.00
#
_symmetry.space_group_name_H-M   'P 1'
#
loop_
_entity.id
_entity.type
_entity.pdbx_description
1 polymer ?
#
loop_
_entity_poly.entity_id
_entity_poly.type
_entity_poly.pdbx_seq_one_letter_code
_entity_poly.pdbx_strand_id
1 'polypeptide(L)'
;MDLKQLNTALQRIVEVRAELKKIDYNNPTYDDLEEKLHDLEDDFQEKYGEYLESVLQRVHDTHCPDNDVLLPIAYLGQGIPVDVEKLPGKEVRLALSASPLRILLKLKDKFQVVWEGK
;
A
#
# COMPACT_ATOMS: atom_id res chain seq x y z
N MET A 1 -12.73 13.87 2.62
CA MET A 1 -12.07 12.61 3.02
C MET A 1 -11.32 12.81 4.31
N ASP A 2 -11.58 11.97 5.28
CA ASP A 2 -10.87 12.02 6.57
C ASP A 2 -9.58 11.18 6.47
N LEU A 3 -8.47 11.85 6.19
CA LEU A 3 -7.17 11.18 6.01
C LEU A 3 -6.63 10.58 7.29
N LYS A 4 -7.05 11.11 8.44
CA LYS A 4 -6.64 10.58 9.74
C LYS A 4 -7.26 9.21 9.98
N GLN A 5 -8.56 9.07 9.69
CA GLN A 5 -9.27 7.79 9.79
C GLN A 5 -8.73 6.79 8.77
N LEU A 6 -8.46 7.25 7.55
CA LEU A 6 -7.87 6.41 6.51
C LEU A 6 -6.52 5.85 6.97
N ASN A 7 -5.66 6.71 7.50
CA ASN A 7 -4.35 6.29 7.99
C ASN A 7 -4.47 5.27 9.12
N THR A 8 -5.40 5.48 10.06
CA THR A 8 -5.63 4.56 11.17
C THR A 8 -6.09 3.19 10.66
N ALA A 9 -7.01 3.17 9.70
CA ALA A 9 -7.49 1.92 9.11
C ALA A 9 -6.37 1.18 8.36
N LEU A 10 -5.55 1.91 7.63
CA LEU A 10 -4.41 1.34 6.90
C LEU A 10 -3.36 0.78 7.88
N GLN A 11 -3.08 1.52 8.95
CA GLN A 11 -2.14 1.07 10.00
C GLN A 11 -2.61 -0.25 10.62
N ARG A 12 -3.91 -0.38 10.84
CA ARG A 12 -4.49 -1.62 11.39
C ARG A 12 -4.23 -2.81 10.46
N ILE A 13 -4.39 -2.63 9.16
CA ILE A 13 -4.09 -3.67 8.17
C ILE A 13 -2.62 -4.06 8.22
N VAL A 14 -1.73 -3.07 8.27
CA VAL A 14 -0.27 -3.31 8.36
C VAL A 14 0.07 -4.11 9.59
N GLU A 15 -0.52 -3.78 10.75
CA GLU A 15 -0.29 -4.49 12.01
C GLU A 15 -0.74 -5.94 11.94
N VAL A 16 -1.94 -6.19 11.41
CA VAL A 16 -2.48 -7.57 11.29
C VAL A 16 -1.65 -8.39 10.32
N ARG A 17 -1.22 -7.79 9.20
CA ARG A 17 -0.32 -8.48 8.26
C ARG A 17 1.00 -8.87 8.93
N ALA A 18 1.55 -8.00 9.78
CA ALA A 18 2.78 -8.26 10.51
C ALA A 18 2.58 -9.40 11.53
N GLU A 19 1.45 -9.39 12.23
CA GLU A 19 1.11 -10.47 13.17
C GLU A 19 1.01 -11.83 12.47
N LEU A 20 0.33 -11.84 11.29
CA LEU A 20 0.14 -13.05 10.52
C LEU A 20 1.47 -13.64 10.04
N LYS A 21 2.43 -12.81 9.69
CA LYS A 21 3.77 -13.25 9.26
C LYS A 21 4.58 -13.88 10.39
N LYS A 22 4.25 -13.56 11.65
CA LYS A 22 4.98 -14.06 12.82
C LYS A 22 4.51 -15.44 13.28
N ILE A 23 3.35 -15.89 12.83
CA ILE A 23 2.79 -17.17 13.23
C ILE A 23 2.85 -18.18 12.08
N ASP A 24 2.95 -19.45 12.45
CA ASP A 24 3.00 -20.54 11.51
C ASP A 24 1.59 -20.82 10.97
N TYR A 25 1.51 -21.29 9.74
CA TYR A 25 0.28 -21.74 9.10
C TYR A 25 -0.49 -22.75 9.97
N ASN A 26 0.21 -23.57 10.76
CA ASN A 26 -0.39 -24.57 11.65
C ASN A 26 -0.86 -23.98 12.99
N ASN A 27 -0.63 -22.69 13.24
CA ASN A 27 -1.08 -22.06 14.48
C ASN A 27 -2.61 -22.03 14.52
N PRO A 28 -3.26 -22.44 15.64
CA PRO A 28 -4.71 -22.44 15.74
C PRO A 28 -5.39 -21.09 15.49
N THR A 29 -4.66 -19.96 15.69
CA THR A 29 -5.19 -18.63 15.49
C THR A 29 -4.96 -18.11 14.07
N TYR A 30 -4.25 -18.86 13.22
CA TYR A 30 -3.91 -18.40 11.87
C TYR A 30 -5.15 -18.08 11.02
N ASP A 31 -6.10 -19.01 10.98
CA ASP A 31 -7.32 -18.85 10.18
C ASP A 31 -8.17 -17.68 10.66
N ASP A 32 -8.29 -17.49 11.97
CA ASP A 32 -9.04 -16.37 12.55
C ASP A 32 -8.39 -15.04 12.19
N LEU A 33 -7.06 -14.97 12.25
CA LEU A 33 -6.32 -13.77 11.95
C LEU A 33 -6.38 -13.44 10.45
N GLU A 34 -6.31 -14.47 9.60
CA GLU A 34 -6.44 -14.31 8.15
C GLU A 34 -7.82 -13.79 7.78
N GLU A 35 -8.87 -14.33 8.39
CA GLU A 35 -10.25 -13.86 8.18
C GLU A 35 -10.41 -12.40 8.61
N LYS A 36 -9.84 -12.05 9.76
CA LYS A 36 -9.84 -10.67 10.26
C LYS A 36 -9.15 -9.73 9.27
N LEU A 37 -8.04 -10.16 8.70
CA LEU A 37 -7.31 -9.37 7.70
C LEU A 37 -8.16 -9.14 6.46
N HIS A 38 -8.81 -10.17 5.94
CA HIS A 38 -9.70 -10.04 4.79
C HIS A 38 -10.82 -9.05 5.05
N ASP A 39 -11.47 -9.12 6.22
CA ASP A 39 -12.53 -8.20 6.59
C ASP A 39 -12.04 -6.76 6.66
N LEU A 40 -10.85 -6.53 7.21
CA LEU A 40 -10.25 -5.20 7.30
C LEU A 40 -9.93 -4.65 5.90
N GLU A 41 -9.40 -5.50 5.03
CA GLU A 41 -9.05 -5.11 3.66
C GLU A 41 -10.30 -4.78 2.83
N ASP A 42 -11.35 -5.58 2.95
CA ASP A 42 -12.62 -5.36 2.25
C ASP A 42 -13.28 -4.06 2.72
N ASP A 43 -13.32 -3.84 4.02
CA ASP A 43 -13.89 -2.63 4.61
C ASP A 43 -13.09 -1.38 4.19
N PHE A 44 -11.78 -1.49 4.19
CA PHE A 44 -10.89 -0.42 3.73
C PHE A 44 -11.14 -0.07 2.27
N GLN A 45 -11.22 -1.08 1.40
CA GLN A 45 -11.47 -0.88 -0.03
C GLN A 45 -12.84 -0.21 -0.24
N GLU A 46 -13.85 -0.63 0.48
CA GLU A 46 -15.19 -0.04 0.38
C GLU A 46 -15.20 1.43 0.77
N LYS A 47 -14.54 1.79 1.87
CA LYS A 47 -14.57 3.16 2.40
C LYS A 47 -13.60 4.12 1.74
N TYR A 48 -12.42 3.64 1.36
CA TYR A 48 -11.31 4.50 0.92
C TYR A 48 -10.74 4.16 -0.45
N GLY A 49 -11.16 3.04 -1.03
CA GLY A 49 -10.58 2.53 -2.27
C GLY A 49 -10.63 3.52 -3.42
N GLU A 50 -11.80 4.09 -3.69
CA GLU A 50 -11.97 5.03 -4.81
C GLU A 50 -11.09 6.27 -4.66
N TYR A 51 -11.01 6.80 -3.44
CA TYR A 51 -10.18 7.96 -3.16
C TYR A 51 -8.71 7.66 -3.43
N LEU A 52 -8.19 6.57 -2.86
CA LEU A 52 -6.80 6.20 -3.03
C LEU A 52 -6.47 5.80 -4.46
N GLU A 53 -7.40 5.15 -5.15
CA GLU A 53 -7.21 4.82 -6.56
C GLU A 53 -7.06 6.08 -7.40
N SER A 54 -7.83 7.12 -7.09
CA SER A 54 -7.70 8.41 -7.80
C SER A 54 -6.34 9.08 -7.51
N VAL A 55 -5.85 8.98 -6.28
CA VAL A 55 -4.52 9.47 -5.91
C VAL A 55 -3.44 8.69 -6.65
N LEU A 56 -3.55 7.36 -6.63
CA LEU A 56 -2.59 6.47 -7.31
C LEU A 56 -2.59 6.72 -8.82
N GLN A 57 -3.76 6.97 -9.41
CA GLN A 57 -3.84 7.29 -10.84
C GLN A 57 -3.01 8.53 -11.17
N ARG A 58 -3.11 9.57 -10.35
CA ARG A 58 -2.32 10.80 -10.55
C ARG A 58 -0.83 10.53 -10.39
N VAL A 59 -0.45 9.70 -9.42
CA VAL A 59 0.95 9.31 -9.23
C VAL A 59 1.47 8.52 -10.43
N HIS A 60 0.70 7.54 -10.92
CA HIS A 60 1.05 6.77 -12.11
C HIS A 60 1.20 7.68 -13.33
N ASP A 61 0.26 8.58 -13.55
CA ASP A 61 0.30 9.49 -14.69
C ASP A 61 1.55 10.37 -14.67
N THR A 62 2.02 10.74 -13.49
CA THR A 62 3.19 11.60 -13.32
C THR A 62 4.52 10.84 -13.42
N HIS A 63 4.58 9.64 -12.86
CA HIS A 63 5.85 8.93 -12.66
C HIS A 63 6.01 7.65 -13.46
N CYS A 64 4.93 6.92 -13.69
CA CYS A 64 4.97 5.61 -14.35
C CYS A 64 3.69 5.34 -15.15
N PRO A 65 3.44 6.15 -16.21
CA PRO A 65 2.18 6.08 -16.95
C PRO A 65 1.94 4.76 -17.69
N ASP A 66 2.99 3.99 -17.93
CA ASP A 66 2.89 2.71 -18.64
C ASP A 66 2.45 1.56 -17.74
N ASN A 67 2.39 1.79 -16.43
CA ASN A 67 1.97 0.77 -15.47
C ASN A 67 0.51 0.99 -15.05
N ASP A 68 -0.25 -0.09 -14.99
CA ASP A 68 -1.66 -0.04 -14.58
C ASP A 68 -1.80 0.20 -13.08
N VAL A 69 -2.83 0.96 -12.70
CA VAL A 69 -3.16 1.20 -11.30
C VAL A 69 -3.82 -0.06 -10.73
N LEU A 70 -3.30 -0.52 -9.59
CA LEU A 70 -3.84 -1.66 -8.86
C LEU A 70 -4.67 -1.19 -7.67
N LEU A 71 -5.27 -2.13 -6.95
CA LEU A 71 -5.97 -1.82 -5.70
C LEU A 71 -4.97 -1.26 -4.67
N PRO A 72 -5.37 -0.26 -3.87
CA PRO A 72 -4.43 0.38 -2.92
C PRO A 72 -3.68 -0.59 -2.01
N ILE A 73 -4.33 -1.63 -1.52
CA ILE A 73 -3.70 -2.62 -0.63
C ILE A 73 -2.54 -3.37 -1.28
N ALA A 74 -2.50 -3.44 -2.62
CA ALA A 74 -1.41 -4.09 -3.34
C ALA A 74 -0.08 -3.34 -3.19
N TYR A 75 -0.12 -2.06 -2.85
CA TYR A 75 1.07 -1.22 -2.72
C TYR A 75 1.68 -1.26 -1.32
N LEU A 76 1.04 -1.96 -0.37
CA LEU A 76 1.55 -2.06 1.00
C LEU A 76 2.83 -2.89 1.06
N GLY A 77 3.64 -2.62 2.09
CA GLY A 77 4.89 -3.33 2.31
C GLY A 77 5.97 -2.92 1.33
N GLN A 78 6.46 -3.86 0.54
CA GLN A 78 7.52 -3.59 -0.44
C GLN A 78 7.02 -2.82 -1.66
N GLY A 79 5.70 -2.75 -1.87
CA GLY A 79 5.13 -2.08 -3.02
C GLY A 79 5.14 -2.95 -4.27
N ILE A 80 4.81 -2.34 -5.40
CA ILE A 80 4.77 -3.01 -6.69
C ILE A 80 5.91 -2.50 -7.58
N PRO A 81 6.50 -3.36 -8.43
CA PRO A 81 7.52 -2.89 -9.38
C PRO A 81 6.88 -2.00 -10.45
N VAL A 82 7.53 -0.90 -10.75
CA VAL A 82 7.06 0.06 -11.77
C VAL A 82 8.23 0.51 -12.64
N ASP A 83 7.91 0.97 -13.85
CA ASP A 83 8.89 1.52 -14.79
C ASP A 83 8.78 3.04 -14.79
N VAL A 84 9.83 3.71 -14.35
CA VAL A 84 9.90 5.16 -14.29
C VAL A 84 10.82 5.67 -15.42
N GLU A 85 10.28 6.49 -16.32
CA GLU A 85 11.03 6.99 -17.49
C GLU A 85 12.34 7.69 -17.12
N LYS A 86 12.34 8.44 -16.02
CA LYS A 86 13.53 9.18 -15.58
C LYS A 86 14.60 8.28 -14.96
N LEU A 87 14.27 7.01 -14.72
CA LEU A 87 15.17 6.04 -14.08
C LEU A 87 15.24 4.75 -14.89
N PRO A 88 15.62 4.83 -16.18
CA PRO A 88 15.64 3.63 -17.03
C PRO A 88 16.64 2.59 -16.52
N GLY A 89 16.23 1.33 -16.56
CA GLY A 89 17.06 0.21 -16.11
C GLY A 89 17.23 0.08 -14.61
N LYS A 90 16.57 0.93 -13.81
CA LYS A 90 16.64 0.83 -12.36
C LYS A 90 15.42 0.09 -11.82
N GLU A 91 15.64 -0.70 -10.77
CA GLU A 91 14.56 -1.36 -10.06
C GLU A 91 13.89 -0.34 -9.13
N VAL A 92 12.63 -0.02 -9.43
CA VAL A 92 11.84 0.96 -8.68
C VAL A 92 10.53 0.28 -8.26
N ARG A 93 10.11 0.53 -7.02
CA ARG A 93 8.83 0.04 -6.51
C ARG A 93 8.00 1.23 -6.02
N LEU A 94 6.70 1.16 -6.28
CA LEU A 94 5.75 2.15 -5.79
C LEU A 94 5.05 1.54 -4.58
N ALA A 95 5.14 2.20 -3.43
CA ALA A 95 4.64 1.67 -2.16
C ALA A 95 3.74 2.66 -1.45
N LEU A 96 2.75 2.12 -0.74
CA LEU A 96 1.84 2.88 0.13
C LEU A 96 2.22 2.56 1.57
N SER A 97 2.38 3.58 2.39
CA SER A 97 2.73 3.42 3.80
C SER A 97 1.73 4.14 4.71
N ALA A 98 1.67 3.71 5.96
CA ALA A 98 0.86 4.34 6.99
C ALA A 98 1.74 4.86 8.11
N SER A 99 1.23 5.88 8.81
CA SER A 99 1.86 6.45 10.00
C SER A 99 3.33 6.86 9.82
N PRO A 100 3.64 7.75 8.86
CA PRO A 100 2.74 8.64 8.13
C PRO A 100 2.17 8.04 6.85
N LEU A 101 1.02 8.56 6.44
CA LEU A 101 0.34 8.14 5.20
C LEU A 101 1.07 8.77 4.01
N ARG A 102 1.72 7.94 3.22
CA ARG A 102 2.55 8.39 2.08
C ARG A 102 2.53 7.38 0.94
N ILE A 103 2.78 7.89 -0.26
CA ILE A 103 3.12 7.04 -1.40
C ILE A 103 4.57 7.33 -1.74
N LEU A 104 5.36 6.28 -1.89
CA LEU A 104 6.81 6.34 -2.04
C LEU A 104 7.25 5.66 -3.32
N LEU A 105 8.25 6.25 -3.99
CA LEU A 105 9.06 5.54 -4.99
C LEU A 105 10.29 5.02 -4.26
N LYS A 106 10.41 3.70 -4.18
CA LYS A 106 11.52 3.04 -3.49
C LYS A 106 12.56 2.56 -4.50
N LEU A 107 13.80 2.99 -4.30
CA LEU A 107 14.96 2.47 -5.00
C LEU A 107 15.73 1.56 -4.04
N LYS A 108 16.84 0.96 -4.53
CA LYS A 108 17.60 -0.01 -3.75
C LYS A 108 18.02 0.50 -2.37
N ASP A 109 18.50 1.74 -2.28
CA ASP A 109 19.11 2.32 -1.08
C ASP A 109 18.52 3.68 -0.69
N LYS A 110 17.45 4.11 -1.35
CA LYS A 110 16.78 5.39 -1.04
C LYS A 110 15.32 5.35 -1.48
N PHE A 111 14.56 6.37 -1.08
CA PHE A 111 13.17 6.53 -1.51
C PHE A 111 12.84 8.00 -1.72
N GLN A 112 11.79 8.23 -2.50
CA GLN A 112 11.24 9.56 -2.74
C GLN A 112 9.76 9.57 -2.37
N VAL A 113 9.33 10.56 -1.58
CA VAL A 113 7.90 10.75 -1.27
C VAL A 113 7.26 11.44 -2.48
N VAL A 114 6.27 10.78 -3.09
CA VAL A 114 5.56 11.33 -4.26
C VAL A 114 4.16 11.81 -3.91
N TRP A 115 3.66 11.43 -2.76
CA TRP A 115 2.39 11.91 -2.23
C TRP A 115 2.38 11.75 -0.71
N GLU A 116 1.76 12.69 -0.02
CA GLU A 116 1.64 12.66 1.44
C GLU A 116 0.22 13.02 1.82
N GLY A 117 -0.40 12.18 2.65
CA GLY A 117 -1.76 12.37 3.14
C GLY A 117 -1.76 13.26 4.38
N LYS A 118 -2.15 14.50 4.19
CA LYS A 118 -2.25 15.48 5.28
C LYS A 118 -3.66 16.01 5.41
#